data_5fd034e1374647bdb8f421d356550c18
#
_entry.id   5fd034e1374647bdb8f421d356550c18
#
_cell.length_a   1.000
_cell.length_b   1.000
_cell.length_c   1.000
_cell.angle_alpha   90.00
_cell.angle_beta   90.00
_cell.angle_gamma   90.00
#
_symmetry.space_group_name_H-M   'P 1'
#
loop_
_entity.id
_entity.type
_entity.pdbx_description
1 polymer ?
#
loop_
_entity_poly.entity_id
_entity_poly.type
_entity_poly.pdbx_seq_one_letter_code
_entity_poly.pdbx_strand_id
1 'polypeptide(L)'
;MRLFRGFAALPAFRHAVVTIGSFDGVHLGHRALIGRLVAEARAVGGESVVLTFEPHPRVTLGDSDGLRILTPLDRKAALLEQLGVDVLIVIPFDRAFSALSGREFIRQHICQTIGAETIVVGYNHRFGHDRLDADGVETLGVLRVVRVGECLVDGRHVSSTVIRRLLDEGRA
;
A
#
# COMPACT_ATOMS: atom_id res chain seq x y z
N MET A 1 -10.28 8.35 10.53
CA MET A 1 -10.10 7.49 9.33
C MET A 1 -11.25 6.49 9.22
N ARG A 2 -11.83 6.29 8.03
CA ARG A 2 -12.85 5.24 7.77
C ARG A 2 -12.15 3.94 7.38
N LEU A 3 -12.60 2.79 7.94
CA LEU A 3 -12.03 1.48 7.66
C LEU A 3 -13.07 0.60 6.97
N PHE A 4 -12.67 -0.02 5.85
CA PHE A 4 -13.47 -0.98 5.10
C PHE A 4 -12.74 -2.31 4.95
N ARG A 5 -13.50 -3.40 4.83
CA ARG A 5 -12.96 -4.73 4.56
C ARG A 5 -13.44 -5.22 3.19
N GLY A 6 -12.49 -5.51 2.31
CA GLY A 6 -12.78 -5.89 0.92
C GLY A 6 -13.36 -4.75 0.08
N PHE A 7 -13.89 -5.10 -1.08
CA PHE A 7 -14.39 -4.16 -2.08
C PHE A 7 -15.91 -4.12 -2.20
N ALA A 8 -16.64 -5.00 -1.50
CA ALA A 8 -18.04 -5.27 -1.78
C ALA A 8 -19.03 -4.13 -1.43
N ALA A 9 -18.69 -3.26 -0.51
CA ALA A 9 -19.59 -2.22 0.00
C ALA A 9 -18.90 -0.87 0.16
N LEU A 10 -18.04 -0.52 -0.79
CA LEU A 10 -17.34 0.77 -0.75
C LEU A 10 -18.29 1.88 -1.21
N PRO A 11 -18.29 3.03 -0.51
CA PRO A 11 -18.96 4.23 -0.99
C PRO A 11 -18.19 4.85 -2.16
N ALA A 12 -18.79 5.80 -2.84
CA ALA A 12 -18.07 6.66 -3.76
C ALA A 12 -17.06 7.53 -2.97
N PHE A 13 -15.84 7.61 -3.46
CA PHE A 13 -14.80 8.47 -2.91
C PHE A 13 -14.62 9.69 -3.80
N ARG A 14 -14.38 10.84 -3.17
CA ARG A 14 -14.17 12.09 -3.89
C ARG A 14 -12.72 12.21 -4.32
N HIS A 15 -12.45 12.31 -5.63
CA HIS A 15 -11.10 12.48 -6.20
C HIS A 15 -10.07 11.59 -5.51
N ALA A 16 -10.35 10.29 -5.43
CA ALA A 16 -9.55 9.34 -4.66
C ALA A 16 -8.10 9.30 -5.15
N VAL A 17 -7.18 9.51 -4.22
CA VAL A 17 -5.75 9.27 -4.40
C VAL A 17 -5.37 8.04 -3.60
N VAL A 18 -4.83 7.03 -4.26
CA VAL A 18 -4.63 5.72 -3.64
C VAL A 18 -3.17 5.34 -3.52
N THR A 19 -2.86 4.52 -2.54
CA THR A 19 -1.63 3.72 -2.47
C THR A 19 -1.94 2.34 -1.95
N ILE A 20 -1.06 1.37 -2.24
CA ILE A 20 -1.23 -0.01 -1.80
C ILE A 20 0.06 -0.57 -1.27
N GLY A 21 -0.03 -1.36 -0.20
CA GLY A 21 1.12 -2.04 0.38
C GLY A 21 0.77 -2.82 1.64
N SER A 22 1.67 -3.69 2.08
CA SER A 22 1.53 -4.37 3.38
C SER A 22 1.69 -3.41 4.55
N PHE A 23 2.46 -2.34 4.38
CA PHE A 23 2.76 -1.31 5.38
C PHE A 23 3.17 -1.90 6.74
N ASP A 24 3.86 -3.04 6.71
CA ASP A 24 4.31 -3.70 7.92
C ASP A 24 5.49 -2.94 8.52
N GLY A 25 5.35 -2.53 9.80
CA GLY A 25 6.30 -1.67 10.50
C GLY A 25 6.03 -0.18 10.37
N VAL A 26 5.23 0.29 9.41
CA VAL A 26 4.98 1.72 9.11
C VAL A 26 6.24 2.57 9.26
N HIS A 27 7.35 2.04 8.69
CA HIS A 27 8.69 2.64 8.80
C HIS A 27 8.80 3.94 8.01
N LEU A 28 9.95 4.63 8.12
CA LEU A 28 10.16 5.96 7.52
C LEU A 28 9.86 6.00 6.01
N GLY A 29 10.21 4.96 5.25
CA GLY A 29 9.85 4.87 3.84
C GLY A 29 8.33 4.79 3.61
N HIS A 30 7.60 4.04 4.45
CA HIS A 30 6.14 4.03 4.42
C HIS A 30 5.56 5.40 4.79
N ARG A 31 6.12 6.07 5.80
CA ARG A 31 5.67 7.41 6.22
C ARG A 31 5.87 8.45 5.12
N ALA A 32 6.99 8.40 4.40
CA ALA A 32 7.24 9.28 3.25
C ALA A 32 6.20 9.05 2.14
N LEU A 33 5.90 7.79 1.82
CA LEU A 33 4.87 7.41 0.85
C LEU A 33 3.48 7.91 1.27
N ILE A 34 3.09 7.67 2.52
CA ILE A 34 1.80 8.10 3.08
C ILE A 34 1.71 9.63 3.14
N GLY A 35 2.79 10.31 3.54
CA GLY A 35 2.84 11.77 3.53
C GLY A 35 2.62 12.35 2.13
N ARG A 36 3.21 11.75 1.10
CA ARG A 36 2.97 12.14 -0.29
C ARG A 36 1.52 11.86 -0.72
N LEU A 37 0.96 10.71 -0.36
CA LEU A 37 -0.43 10.36 -0.63
C LEU A 37 -1.40 11.43 -0.08
N VAL A 38 -1.24 11.76 1.19
CA VAL A 38 -2.08 12.76 1.87
C VAL A 38 -1.94 14.15 1.24
N ALA A 39 -0.71 14.54 0.87
CA ALA A 39 -0.46 15.81 0.21
C ALA A 39 -1.13 15.88 -1.18
N GLU A 40 -1.02 14.82 -1.98
CA GLU A 40 -1.68 14.74 -3.30
C GLU A 40 -3.21 14.79 -3.17
N ALA A 41 -3.78 14.06 -2.21
CA ALA A 41 -5.22 14.08 -1.96
C ALA A 41 -5.71 15.48 -1.56
N ARG A 42 -5.00 16.16 -0.68
CA ARG A 42 -5.33 17.54 -0.27
C ARG A 42 -5.24 18.52 -1.44
N ALA A 43 -4.23 18.38 -2.30
CA ALA A 43 -4.04 19.25 -3.45
C ALA A 43 -5.21 19.21 -4.44
N VAL A 44 -5.90 18.10 -4.57
CA VAL A 44 -7.08 17.94 -5.44
C VAL A 44 -8.42 18.06 -4.69
N GLY A 45 -8.39 18.38 -3.41
CA GLY A 45 -9.60 18.38 -2.55
C GLY A 45 -10.24 17.00 -2.44
N GLY A 46 -9.46 15.95 -2.57
CA GLY A 46 -9.87 14.55 -2.59
C GLY A 46 -9.63 13.82 -1.28
N GLU A 47 -9.73 12.50 -1.33
CA GLU A 47 -9.56 11.59 -0.20
C GLU A 47 -8.34 10.71 -0.40
N SER A 48 -7.53 10.58 0.65
CA SER A 48 -6.39 9.67 0.69
C SER A 48 -6.84 8.26 1.08
N VAL A 49 -6.60 7.29 0.20
CA VAL A 49 -7.05 5.91 0.35
C VAL A 49 -5.83 4.98 0.40
N VAL A 50 -5.66 4.30 1.52
CA VAL A 50 -4.64 3.26 1.69
C VAL A 50 -5.28 1.89 1.55
N LEU A 51 -4.72 1.05 0.68
CA LEU A 51 -5.06 -0.36 0.57
C LEU A 51 -3.98 -1.20 1.26
N THR A 52 -4.39 -2.08 2.16
CA THR A 52 -3.50 -3.03 2.83
C THR A 52 -4.10 -4.43 2.83
N PHE A 53 -3.32 -5.41 3.25
CA PHE A 53 -3.68 -6.82 3.16
C PHE A 53 -3.82 -7.46 4.54
N GLU A 54 -4.81 -8.35 4.68
CA GLU A 54 -4.98 -9.23 5.84
C GLU A 54 -5.50 -10.59 5.34
N PRO A 55 -4.80 -11.72 5.54
CA PRO A 55 -3.46 -11.81 6.15
C PRO A 55 -2.35 -11.16 5.31
N HIS A 56 -1.16 -11.06 5.87
CA HIS A 56 0.02 -10.56 5.13
C HIS A 56 0.28 -11.44 3.91
N PRO A 57 0.57 -10.89 2.71
CA PRO A 57 0.71 -11.65 1.47
C PRO A 57 1.66 -12.86 1.56
N ARG A 58 2.77 -12.74 2.27
CA ARG A 58 3.72 -13.84 2.48
C ARG A 58 3.12 -15.04 3.22
N VAL A 59 2.13 -14.81 4.09
CA VAL A 59 1.42 -15.89 4.79
C VAL A 59 0.62 -16.72 3.80
N THR A 60 -0.16 -16.08 2.95
CA THR A 60 -1.00 -16.75 1.94
C THR A 60 -0.17 -17.46 0.87
N LEU A 61 0.97 -16.87 0.49
CA LEU A 61 1.86 -17.42 -0.56
C LEU A 61 2.78 -18.53 -0.06
N GLY A 62 2.73 -18.86 1.24
CA GLY A 62 3.56 -19.93 1.82
C GLY A 62 5.03 -19.52 2.04
N ASP A 63 5.35 -18.23 1.97
CA ASP A 63 6.68 -17.66 2.25
C ASP A 63 6.68 -17.00 3.65
N SER A 64 6.10 -17.70 4.62
CA SER A 64 5.92 -17.18 5.98
C SER A 64 6.93 -17.71 7.00
N ASP A 65 7.84 -18.60 6.60
CA ASP A 65 8.85 -19.16 7.51
C ASP A 65 9.67 -18.04 8.16
N GLY A 66 9.56 -17.94 9.50
CA GLY A 66 10.18 -16.89 10.28
C GLY A 66 9.60 -15.48 10.09
N LEU A 67 8.47 -15.32 9.39
CA LEU A 67 7.84 -14.01 9.24
C LEU A 67 7.23 -13.54 10.56
N ARG A 68 7.84 -12.53 11.16
CA ARG A 68 7.26 -11.79 12.28
C ARG A 68 6.58 -10.54 11.76
N ILE A 69 5.29 -10.39 12.03
CA ILE A 69 4.54 -9.17 11.73
C ILE A 69 5.04 -8.07 12.67
N LEU A 70 5.54 -6.98 12.09
CA LEU A 70 6.06 -5.83 12.85
C LEU A 70 4.93 -4.99 13.43
N THR A 71 3.84 -4.88 12.69
CA THR A 71 2.71 -4.03 13.09
C THR A 71 1.39 -4.74 12.81
N PRO A 72 0.69 -5.24 13.85
CA PRO A 72 -0.67 -5.78 13.71
C PRO A 72 -1.64 -4.75 13.10
N LEU A 73 -2.75 -5.23 12.55
CA LEU A 73 -3.69 -4.41 11.78
C LEU A 73 -4.25 -3.23 12.56
N ASP A 74 -4.66 -3.44 13.81
CA ASP A 74 -5.18 -2.41 14.71
C ASP A 74 -4.17 -1.28 14.94
N ARG A 75 -2.92 -1.66 15.20
CA ARG A 75 -1.82 -0.71 15.39
C ARG A 75 -1.48 0.02 14.09
N LYS A 76 -1.47 -0.71 12.98
CA LYS A 76 -1.27 -0.13 11.64
C LYS A 76 -2.34 0.92 11.33
N ALA A 77 -3.61 0.59 11.57
CA ALA A 77 -4.73 1.52 11.36
C ALA A 77 -4.55 2.79 12.20
N ALA A 78 -4.21 2.68 13.48
CA ALA A 78 -3.97 3.83 14.36
C ALA A 78 -2.81 4.72 13.85
N LEU A 79 -1.72 4.11 13.37
CA LEU A 79 -0.57 4.86 12.82
C LEU A 79 -0.93 5.57 11.51
N LEU A 80 -1.68 4.93 10.62
CA LEU A 80 -2.13 5.55 9.37
C LEU A 80 -3.09 6.71 9.63
N GLU A 81 -3.98 6.57 10.60
CA GLU A 81 -4.86 7.66 11.03
C GLU A 81 -4.08 8.87 11.56
N GLN A 82 -3.07 8.65 12.40
CA GLN A 82 -2.17 9.70 12.89
C GLN A 82 -1.41 10.41 11.75
N LEU A 83 -1.13 9.72 10.66
CA LEU A 83 -0.50 10.28 9.46
C LEU A 83 -1.48 11.05 8.57
N GLY A 84 -2.77 11.10 8.93
CA GLY A 84 -3.78 11.89 8.24
C GLY A 84 -4.45 11.17 7.07
N VAL A 85 -4.41 9.83 7.03
CA VAL A 85 -5.13 9.02 6.04
C VAL A 85 -6.63 9.11 6.27
N ASP A 86 -7.41 9.32 5.20
CA ASP A 86 -8.87 9.42 5.29
C ASP A 86 -9.56 8.05 5.29
N VAL A 87 -9.02 7.11 4.50
CA VAL A 87 -9.64 5.80 4.25
C VAL A 87 -8.60 4.69 4.28
N LEU A 88 -8.91 3.62 4.99
CA LEU A 88 -8.15 2.36 4.97
C LEU A 88 -9.04 1.24 4.45
N ILE A 89 -8.61 0.58 3.37
CA ILE A 89 -9.27 -0.61 2.83
C ILE A 89 -8.38 -1.82 3.11
N VAL A 90 -8.91 -2.77 3.89
CA VAL A 90 -8.24 -4.02 4.22
C VAL A 90 -8.71 -5.10 3.26
N ILE A 91 -7.81 -5.53 2.37
CA ILE A 91 -8.09 -6.52 1.35
C ILE A 91 -7.84 -7.92 1.91
N PRO A 92 -8.81 -8.85 1.86
CA PRO A 92 -8.54 -10.25 2.11
C PRO A 92 -7.56 -10.77 1.05
N PHE A 93 -6.34 -11.10 1.46
CA PHE A 93 -5.34 -11.62 0.54
C PHE A 93 -5.43 -13.14 0.48
N ASP A 94 -6.26 -13.63 -0.40
CA ASP A 94 -6.48 -15.05 -0.67
C ASP A 94 -5.82 -15.49 -1.99
N ARG A 95 -5.96 -16.78 -2.33
CA ARG A 95 -5.41 -17.33 -3.57
C ARG A 95 -6.04 -16.73 -4.82
N ALA A 96 -7.33 -16.42 -4.80
CA ALA A 96 -8.03 -15.81 -5.92
C ALA A 96 -7.49 -14.39 -6.17
N PHE A 97 -7.37 -13.58 -5.12
CA PHE A 97 -6.79 -12.25 -5.22
C PHE A 97 -5.32 -12.30 -5.68
N SER A 98 -4.53 -13.23 -5.16
CA SER A 98 -3.11 -13.37 -5.53
C SER A 98 -2.89 -13.78 -6.99
N ALA A 99 -3.91 -14.33 -7.65
CA ALA A 99 -3.86 -14.73 -9.07
C ALA A 99 -4.15 -13.57 -10.04
N LEU A 100 -4.60 -12.41 -9.55
CA LEU A 100 -4.83 -11.23 -10.39
C LEU A 100 -3.53 -10.71 -10.99
N SER A 101 -3.55 -10.37 -12.27
CA SER A 101 -2.48 -9.58 -12.88
C SER A 101 -2.53 -8.14 -12.36
N GLY A 102 -1.40 -7.43 -12.45
CA GLY A 102 -1.33 -6.02 -12.08
C GLY A 102 -2.32 -5.16 -12.88
N ARG A 103 -2.49 -5.46 -14.17
CA ARG A 103 -3.46 -4.79 -15.06
C ARG A 103 -4.91 -5.00 -14.59
N GLU A 104 -5.29 -6.25 -14.27
CA GLU A 104 -6.64 -6.56 -13.78
C GLU A 104 -6.89 -5.85 -12.45
N PHE A 105 -5.95 -5.93 -11.52
CA PHE A 105 -6.04 -5.24 -10.25
C PHE A 105 -6.25 -3.72 -10.41
N ILE A 106 -5.42 -3.06 -11.21
CA ILE A 106 -5.52 -1.61 -11.47
C ILE A 106 -6.88 -1.27 -12.09
N ARG A 107 -7.29 -1.95 -13.15
CA ARG A 107 -8.52 -1.62 -13.87
C ARG A 107 -9.78 -1.91 -13.05
N GLN A 108 -9.87 -3.10 -12.46
CA GLN A 108 -11.10 -3.54 -11.77
C GLN A 108 -11.24 -2.88 -10.39
N HIS A 109 -10.19 -2.92 -9.58
CA HIS A 109 -10.29 -2.48 -8.18
C HIS A 109 -9.94 -1.01 -8.01
N ILE A 110 -8.85 -0.55 -8.61
CA ILE A 110 -8.41 0.84 -8.42
C ILE A 110 -9.28 1.81 -9.22
N CYS A 111 -9.48 1.54 -10.52
CA CYS A 111 -10.24 2.45 -11.38
C CYS A 111 -11.75 2.26 -11.27
N GLN A 112 -12.26 1.03 -11.44
CA GLN A 112 -13.71 0.81 -11.51
C GLN A 112 -14.38 0.79 -10.15
N THR A 113 -13.79 0.09 -9.16
CA THR A 113 -14.43 -0.08 -7.85
C THR A 113 -14.19 1.13 -6.94
N ILE A 114 -12.96 1.64 -6.85
CA ILE A 114 -12.62 2.79 -6.00
C ILE A 114 -12.86 4.13 -6.71
N GLY A 115 -12.74 4.15 -8.04
CA GLY A 115 -12.83 5.37 -8.83
C GLY A 115 -11.61 6.28 -8.64
N ALA A 116 -10.44 5.68 -8.41
CA ALA A 116 -9.23 6.45 -8.19
C ALA A 116 -8.78 7.18 -9.46
N GLU A 117 -8.30 8.42 -9.29
CA GLU A 117 -7.76 9.25 -10.36
C GLU A 117 -6.22 9.28 -10.32
N THR A 118 -5.63 9.02 -9.16
CA THR A 118 -4.19 9.05 -8.93
C THR A 118 -3.75 7.89 -8.06
N ILE A 119 -2.61 7.30 -8.41
CA ILE A 119 -1.93 6.30 -7.59
C ILE A 119 -0.54 6.79 -7.18
N VAL A 120 -0.22 6.67 -5.89
CA VAL A 120 1.11 6.98 -5.35
C VAL A 120 1.84 5.66 -5.09
N VAL A 121 3.02 5.51 -5.65
CA VAL A 121 3.80 4.27 -5.60
C VAL A 121 5.23 4.52 -5.14
N GLY A 122 5.76 3.58 -4.36
CA GLY A 122 7.17 3.57 -4.00
C GLY A 122 8.05 3.12 -5.17
N TYR A 123 9.34 3.43 -5.10
CA TYR A 123 10.33 3.18 -6.15
C TYR A 123 10.43 1.71 -6.61
N ASN A 124 10.15 0.75 -5.73
CA ASN A 124 10.27 -0.69 -6.01
C ASN A 124 8.93 -1.43 -5.98
N HIS A 125 7.81 -0.71 -5.99
CA HIS A 125 6.49 -1.34 -5.90
C HIS A 125 6.18 -2.20 -7.12
N ARG A 126 5.51 -3.33 -6.91
CA ARG A 126 5.05 -4.26 -7.94
C ARG A 126 3.62 -4.69 -7.67
N PHE A 127 2.80 -4.78 -8.72
CA PHE A 127 1.38 -5.12 -8.68
C PHE A 127 1.13 -6.47 -9.33
N GLY A 128 0.25 -7.26 -8.73
CA GLY A 128 -0.21 -8.53 -9.27
C GLY A 128 0.86 -9.64 -9.30
N HIS A 129 0.46 -10.82 -9.75
CA HIS A 129 1.36 -11.97 -9.88
C HIS A 129 2.44 -11.76 -10.95
N ASP A 130 2.14 -10.94 -11.97
CA ASP A 130 3.03 -10.59 -13.08
C ASP A 130 3.99 -9.44 -12.76
N ARG A 131 3.93 -8.91 -11.52
CA ARG A 131 4.83 -7.89 -10.99
C ARG A 131 4.88 -6.61 -11.84
N LEU A 132 3.72 -6.13 -12.31
CA LEU A 132 3.59 -4.88 -13.04
C LEU A 132 4.22 -3.72 -12.22
N ASP A 133 5.10 -2.96 -12.83
CA ASP A 133 5.76 -1.83 -12.18
C ASP A 133 5.04 -0.49 -12.45
N ALA A 134 5.61 0.59 -11.91
CA ALA A 134 5.05 1.93 -12.07
C ALA A 134 4.99 2.38 -13.55
N ASP A 135 5.97 2.01 -14.35
CA ASP A 135 5.99 2.33 -15.79
C ASP A 135 4.90 1.57 -16.53
N GLY A 136 4.70 0.31 -16.17
CA GLY A 136 3.59 -0.50 -16.67
C GLY A 136 2.23 0.07 -16.31
N VAL A 137 2.05 0.56 -15.09
CA VAL A 137 0.81 1.24 -14.67
C VAL A 137 0.59 2.52 -15.47
N GLU A 138 1.62 3.35 -15.64
CA GLU A 138 1.56 4.58 -16.42
C GLU A 138 1.19 4.32 -17.88
N THR A 139 1.76 3.26 -18.48
CA THR A 139 1.46 2.83 -19.85
C THR A 139 0.00 2.39 -20.03
N LEU A 140 -0.71 1.98 -18.99
CA LEU A 140 -2.14 1.69 -19.07
C LEU A 140 -2.99 2.94 -19.39
N GLY A 141 -2.48 4.14 -19.09
CA GLY A 141 -3.13 5.42 -19.42
C GLY A 141 -4.44 5.68 -18.67
N VAL A 142 -4.68 4.99 -17.56
CA VAL A 142 -5.95 5.05 -16.81
C VAL A 142 -5.86 5.82 -15.49
N LEU A 143 -4.64 6.11 -15.03
CA LEU A 143 -4.34 6.77 -13.76
C LEU A 143 -3.16 7.70 -13.89
N ARG A 144 -3.18 8.80 -13.13
CA ARG A 144 -1.96 9.57 -12.87
C ARG A 144 -1.08 8.81 -11.88
N VAL A 145 0.17 8.58 -12.23
CA VAL A 145 1.14 7.87 -11.38
C VAL A 145 2.09 8.88 -10.72
N VAL A 146 2.15 8.86 -9.40
CA VAL A 146 3.09 9.67 -8.60
C VAL A 146 4.08 8.73 -7.95
N ARG A 147 5.37 8.95 -8.23
CA ARG A 147 6.46 8.12 -7.71
C ARG A 147 7.08 8.76 -6.48
N VAL A 148 7.35 7.94 -5.48
CA VAL A 148 8.12 8.32 -4.28
C VAL A 148 9.43 7.58 -4.31
N GLY A 149 10.53 8.33 -4.18
CA GLY A 149 11.87 7.80 -4.20
C GLY A 149 12.20 6.95 -2.97
N GLU A 150 13.35 6.31 -3.02
CA GLU A 150 13.87 5.52 -1.92
C GLU A 150 14.13 6.39 -0.68
N CYS A 151 13.76 5.87 0.49
CA CYS A 151 14.07 6.49 1.78
C CYS A 151 15.35 5.85 2.35
N LEU A 152 16.35 6.67 2.55
CA LEU A 152 17.61 6.27 3.16
C LEU A 152 17.75 6.90 4.55
N VAL A 153 18.28 6.15 5.50
CA VAL A 153 18.69 6.63 6.82
C VAL A 153 20.18 6.32 6.98
N ASP A 154 20.99 7.33 7.18
CA ASP A 154 22.46 7.22 7.22
C ASP A 154 23.04 6.46 6.01
N GLY A 155 22.49 6.73 4.80
CA GLY A 155 22.87 6.08 3.57
C GLY A 155 22.44 4.61 3.43
N ARG A 156 21.60 4.12 4.33
CA ARG A 156 21.11 2.73 4.33
C ARG A 156 19.64 2.67 3.95
N HIS A 157 19.30 1.69 3.13
CA HIS A 157 17.92 1.40 2.75
C HIS A 157 17.07 0.99 3.94
N VAL A 158 15.88 1.60 4.07
CA VAL A 158 14.89 1.25 5.11
C VAL A 158 13.80 0.36 4.51
N SER A 159 13.65 -0.85 5.06
CA SER A 159 12.58 -1.78 4.69
C SER A 159 12.18 -2.66 5.87
N SER A 160 10.98 -3.24 5.80
CA SER A 160 10.50 -4.20 6.82
C SER A 160 11.47 -5.38 6.99
N THR A 161 12.11 -5.83 5.91
CA THR A 161 13.10 -6.92 5.95
C THR A 161 14.35 -6.53 6.73
N VAL A 162 14.87 -5.32 6.50
CA VAL A 162 16.02 -4.79 7.24
C VAL A 162 15.68 -4.64 8.73
N ILE A 163 14.49 -4.10 9.02
CA ILE A 163 14.04 -3.92 10.42
C ILE A 163 13.94 -5.26 11.14
N ARG A 164 13.32 -6.30 10.52
CA ARG A 164 13.24 -7.63 11.12
C ARG A 164 14.62 -8.19 11.44
N ARG A 165 15.54 -8.10 10.49
CA ARG A 165 16.92 -8.55 10.71
C ARG A 165 17.58 -7.83 11.89
N LEU A 166 17.44 -6.51 11.97
CA LEU A 166 18.02 -5.74 13.09
C LEU A 166 17.42 -6.12 14.44
N LEU A 167 16.10 -6.38 14.49
CA LEU A 167 15.42 -6.86 15.67
C LEU A 167 15.93 -8.26 16.10
N ASP A 168 16.10 -9.17 15.13
CA ASP A 168 16.62 -10.52 15.40
C ASP A 168 18.08 -10.49 15.91
N GLU A 169 18.87 -9.49 15.44
CA GLU A 169 20.24 -9.24 15.91
C GLU A 169 20.32 -8.45 17.23
N GLY A 170 19.16 -8.03 17.79
CA GLY A 170 19.11 -7.19 19.00
C GLY A 170 19.68 -5.77 18.78
N ARG A 171 19.61 -5.25 17.56
CA ARG A 171 20.18 -3.97 17.12
C ARG A 171 19.15 -2.91 16.76
N ALA A 172 17.91 -3.06 17.19
CA ALA A 172 16.83 -2.11 16.95
C ALA A 172 16.52 -1.26 18.17
#